data_5f4e4b92988378eebd4d20c242bc815f
#
_entry.id   5f4e4b92988378eebd4d20c242bc815f
#
_cell.length_a   1.000
_cell.length_b   1.000
_cell.length_c   1.000
_cell.angle_alpha   90.00
_cell.angle_beta   90.00
_cell.angle_gamma   90.00
#
_symmetry.space_group_name_H-M   'P 1'
#
loop_
_entity.id
_entity.type
_entity.pdbx_description
1 polymer ?
#
loop_
_entity_poly.entity_id
_entity_poly.type
_entity_poly.pdbx_seq_one_letter_code
_entity_poly.pdbx_strand_id
1 'polypeptide(L)'
;MKDKQAKNNYLSLTGEVVFNKLLIPDEYLGNKRYTLTINLDKDGIKLAEKNGLKTDDYKGKTQITSKRKVEYGMPKVYNADKEEVDATHLSLFGDKVTMLVKQGKQKENSAYTYLERVRVEEKAEGVEEYDYSEF
;
A
#
# COMPACT_ATOMS: atom_id res chain seq x y z
N MET A 1 0.47 -12.07 26.20
CA MET A 1 0.51 -10.72 25.89
C MET A 1 1.54 -10.40 24.94
N LYS A 2 2.78 -10.53 25.29
CA LYS A 2 3.84 -10.28 24.40
C LYS A 2 3.80 -11.13 23.19
N ASP A 3 3.35 -12.36 23.36
CA ASP A 3 3.27 -13.28 22.25
C ASP A 3 2.36 -12.80 21.16
N LYS A 4 1.31 -12.08 21.54
CA LYS A 4 0.41 -11.57 20.55
C LYS A 4 1.09 -10.53 19.68
N GLN A 5 1.92 -9.70 20.28
CA GLN A 5 2.64 -8.71 19.51
C GLN A 5 3.69 -9.37 18.64
N ALA A 6 4.33 -10.37 19.14
CA ALA A 6 5.33 -11.09 18.36
C ALA A 6 4.71 -11.78 17.17
N LYS A 7 3.49 -12.29 17.33
CA LYS A 7 2.82 -12.97 16.24
C LYS A 7 2.17 -11.99 15.27
N ASN A 8 1.88 -10.79 15.74
CA ASN A 8 1.13 -9.84 14.98
C ASN A 8 2.03 -8.75 14.42
N ASN A 9 2.76 -9.11 13.38
CA ASN A 9 3.62 -8.16 12.70
C ASN A 9 2.88 -7.37 11.64
N TYR A 10 1.55 -7.48 11.62
CA TYR A 10 0.74 -6.81 10.61
C TYR A 10 0.29 -5.46 11.09
N LEU A 11 0.28 -4.51 10.19
CA LEU A 11 -0.18 -3.15 10.46
C LEU A 11 -1.12 -2.73 9.35
N SER A 12 -2.08 -1.88 9.71
CA SER A 12 -2.99 -1.29 8.73
C SER A 12 -2.61 0.18 8.56
N LEU A 13 -2.25 0.57 7.36
CA LEU A 13 -1.82 1.92 7.05
C LEU A 13 -2.76 2.53 6.04
N THR A 14 -3.27 3.70 6.33
CA THR A 14 -4.26 4.37 5.49
C THR A 14 -3.66 5.61 4.86
N GLY A 15 -4.01 5.85 3.60
CA GLY A 15 -3.55 7.02 2.90
C GLY A 15 -4.04 7.05 1.47
N GLU A 16 -3.50 7.99 0.70
CA GLU A 16 -3.90 8.21 -0.69
C GLU A 16 -2.86 7.62 -1.62
N VAL A 17 -3.29 6.87 -2.61
CA VAL A 17 -2.40 6.21 -3.57
C VAL A 17 -1.64 7.25 -4.38
N VAL A 18 -0.33 7.09 -4.44
CA VAL A 18 0.55 7.93 -5.24
C VAL A 18 1.06 7.15 -6.45
N PHE A 19 1.53 5.92 -6.22
CA PHE A 19 2.00 5.03 -7.28
C PHE A 19 1.43 3.65 -7.07
N ASN A 20 0.83 3.10 -8.11
CA ASN A 20 0.26 1.76 -8.09
C ASN A 20 0.93 0.92 -9.17
N LYS A 21 1.76 -0.02 -8.74
CA LYS A 21 2.44 -0.93 -9.65
C LYS A 21 2.03 -2.37 -9.39
N LEU A 22 0.73 -2.58 -9.23
CA LEU A 22 0.19 -3.92 -9.03
C LEU A 22 -0.05 -4.63 -10.35
N LEU A 23 -0.51 -3.90 -11.37
CA LEU A 23 -0.78 -4.52 -12.68
C LEU A 23 0.49 -4.65 -13.51
N ILE A 24 1.43 -3.71 -13.34
CA ILE A 24 2.70 -3.73 -14.04
C ILE A 24 3.80 -3.69 -12.99
N PRO A 25 4.25 -4.85 -12.54
CA PRO A 25 5.23 -4.90 -11.45
C PRO A 25 6.53 -4.21 -11.78
N ASP A 26 7.14 -3.65 -10.76
CA ASP A 26 8.44 -3.02 -10.86
C ASP A 26 9.52 -4.09 -10.91
N GLU A 27 10.63 -3.79 -11.58
CA GLU A 27 11.73 -4.72 -11.65
C GLU A 27 13.00 -4.04 -11.13
N TYR A 28 13.71 -4.72 -10.25
CA TYR A 28 14.95 -4.22 -9.70
C TYR A 28 15.96 -5.35 -9.65
N LEU A 29 17.08 -5.18 -10.37
CA LEU A 29 18.13 -6.19 -10.41
C LEU A 29 17.61 -7.58 -10.77
N GLY A 30 16.67 -7.64 -11.72
CA GLY A 30 16.12 -8.90 -12.16
C GLY A 30 14.99 -9.44 -11.30
N ASN A 31 14.68 -8.79 -10.20
CA ASN A 31 13.59 -9.22 -9.31
C ASN A 31 12.36 -8.37 -9.54
N LYS A 32 11.25 -9.01 -9.86
CA LYS A 32 10.00 -8.31 -10.08
C LYS A 32 9.19 -8.24 -8.78
N ARG A 33 8.61 -7.09 -8.52
CA ARG A 33 7.85 -6.86 -7.30
C ARG A 33 6.63 -6.00 -7.58
N TYR A 34 5.54 -6.35 -6.91
CA TYR A 34 4.39 -5.45 -6.85
C TYR A 34 4.70 -4.38 -5.81
N THR A 35 4.43 -3.13 -6.14
CA THR A 35 4.64 -2.04 -5.18
C THR A 35 3.43 -1.13 -5.13
N LEU A 36 3.19 -0.56 -3.97
CA LEU A 36 2.13 0.41 -3.77
C LEU A 36 2.66 1.49 -2.85
N THR A 37 2.61 2.73 -3.30
CA THR A 37 3.07 3.89 -2.52
C THR A 37 1.87 4.76 -2.18
N ILE A 38 1.74 5.12 -0.91
CA ILE A 38 0.66 5.99 -0.46
C ILE A 38 1.22 7.16 0.34
N ASN A 39 0.47 8.27 0.32
CA ASN A 39 0.70 9.38 1.25
C ASN A 39 -0.06 9.02 2.51
N LEU A 40 0.65 8.83 3.62
CA LEU A 40 0.02 8.43 4.87
C LEU A 40 -0.85 9.53 5.44
N ASP A 41 -1.98 9.13 6.05
CA ASP A 41 -2.77 10.09 6.81
C ASP A 41 -2.13 10.28 8.19
N LYS A 42 -2.72 11.12 9.04
CA LYS A 42 -2.13 11.44 10.33
C LYS A 42 -1.91 10.21 11.19
N ASP A 43 -2.89 9.33 11.23
CA ASP A 43 -2.79 8.12 12.04
C ASP A 43 -1.75 7.18 11.47
N GLY A 44 -1.65 7.12 10.15
CA GLY A 44 -0.64 6.31 9.48
C GLY A 44 0.76 6.80 9.78
N ILE A 45 0.95 8.12 9.80
CA ILE A 45 2.26 8.69 10.13
C ILE A 45 2.65 8.32 11.55
N LYS A 46 1.73 8.46 12.50
CA LYS A 46 2.01 8.12 13.89
C LYS A 46 2.35 6.64 14.04
N LEU A 47 1.60 5.79 13.35
CA LEU A 47 1.82 4.37 13.42
C LEU A 47 3.17 3.99 12.82
N ALA A 48 3.54 4.64 11.72
CA ALA A 48 4.83 4.39 11.08
C ALA A 48 5.98 4.83 12.00
N GLU A 49 5.85 5.98 12.63
CA GLU A 49 6.88 6.46 13.56
C GLU A 49 7.00 5.53 14.76
N LYS A 50 5.87 5.12 15.31
CA LYS A 50 5.87 4.25 16.48
C LYS A 50 6.55 2.92 16.20
N ASN A 51 6.43 2.42 14.98
CA ASN A 51 6.97 1.12 14.62
C ASN A 51 8.28 1.21 13.84
N GLY A 52 8.83 2.40 13.68
CA GLY A 52 10.11 2.57 12.99
C GLY A 52 10.09 2.16 11.53
N LEU A 53 9.00 2.41 10.85
CA LEU A 53 8.86 2.01 9.45
C LEU A 53 9.65 2.94 8.53
N LYS A 54 10.12 2.39 7.42
CA LYS A 54 10.83 3.17 6.42
C LYS A 54 9.83 4.02 5.65
N THR A 55 9.99 5.34 5.71
CA THR A 55 9.15 6.29 4.99
C THR A 55 10.01 7.29 4.25
N ASP A 56 9.40 8.00 3.33
CA ASP A 56 10.06 9.06 2.57
C ASP A 56 9.20 10.31 2.64
N ASP A 57 9.85 11.47 2.74
CA ASP A 57 9.13 12.74 2.70
C ASP A 57 9.24 13.33 1.32
N TYR A 58 8.11 13.73 0.76
CA TYR A 58 8.08 14.31 -0.57
C TYR A 58 7.04 15.43 -0.59
N LYS A 59 7.50 16.65 -0.85
CA LYS A 59 6.63 17.83 -0.95
C LYS A 59 5.71 17.98 0.26
N GLY A 60 6.27 17.78 1.45
CA GLY A 60 5.53 17.95 2.69
C GLY A 60 4.62 16.80 3.07
N LYS A 61 4.68 15.71 2.32
CA LYS A 61 3.88 14.52 2.60
C LYS A 61 4.77 13.35 2.97
N THR A 62 4.30 12.54 3.90
CA THR A 62 5.03 11.35 4.31
C THR A 62 4.50 10.17 3.52
N GLN A 63 5.37 9.54 2.74
CA GLN A 63 5.00 8.43 1.88
C GLN A 63 5.58 7.14 2.38
N ILE A 64 4.87 6.05 2.15
CA ILE A 64 5.39 4.73 2.41
C ILE A 64 5.16 3.86 1.18
N THR A 65 6.17 3.06 0.84
CA THR A 65 6.09 2.12 -0.27
C THR A 65 6.17 0.72 0.30
N SER A 66 5.15 -0.09 0.02
CA SER A 66 5.14 -1.47 0.42
C SER A 66 5.27 -2.34 -0.81
N LYS A 67 5.96 -3.48 -0.66
CA LYS A 67 6.28 -4.31 -1.81
C LYS A 67 5.95 -5.78 -1.53
N ARG A 68 5.77 -6.54 -2.62
CA ARG A 68 5.50 -7.96 -2.54
C ARG A 68 6.13 -8.64 -3.74
N LYS A 69 6.90 -9.69 -3.52
CA LYS A 69 7.53 -10.42 -4.62
C LYS A 69 6.45 -11.04 -5.50
N VAL A 70 6.67 -10.98 -6.82
CA VAL A 70 5.71 -11.52 -7.77
C VAL A 70 5.50 -13.00 -7.56
N GLU A 71 6.52 -13.71 -7.10
CA GLU A 71 6.41 -15.15 -6.88
C GLU A 71 5.37 -15.52 -5.82
N TYR A 72 5.00 -14.58 -4.95
CA TYR A 72 3.97 -14.83 -3.93
C TYR A 72 2.56 -14.52 -4.43
N GLY A 73 2.44 -14.06 -5.67
CA GLY A 73 1.16 -13.72 -6.25
C GLY A 73 0.78 -12.27 -5.95
N MET A 74 -0.20 -11.79 -6.71
CA MET A 74 -0.68 -10.42 -6.57
C MET A 74 -1.39 -10.26 -5.23
N PRO A 75 -1.19 -9.12 -4.53
CA PRO A 75 -1.93 -8.89 -3.29
C PRO A 75 -3.42 -8.80 -3.61
N LYS A 76 -4.23 -9.26 -2.69
CA LYS A 76 -5.68 -9.20 -2.87
C LYS A 76 -6.17 -7.78 -2.64
N VAL A 77 -7.15 -7.38 -3.45
CA VAL A 77 -7.75 -6.06 -3.37
C VAL A 77 -9.21 -6.22 -2.97
N TYR A 78 -9.66 -5.34 -2.08
CA TYR A 78 -11.03 -5.35 -1.56
C TYR A 78 -11.66 -3.98 -1.75
N ASN A 79 -12.98 -3.96 -1.88
CA ASN A 79 -13.69 -2.68 -1.91
C ASN A 79 -14.01 -2.25 -0.47
N ALA A 80 -14.70 -1.11 -0.33
CA ALA A 80 -15.02 -0.57 0.99
C ALA A 80 -15.92 -1.50 1.80
N ASP A 81 -16.66 -2.36 1.13
CA ASP A 81 -17.54 -3.32 1.79
C ASP A 81 -16.82 -4.61 2.15
N LYS A 82 -15.49 -4.62 1.97
CA LYS A 82 -14.62 -5.76 2.29
C LYS A 82 -14.86 -6.98 1.39
N GLU A 83 -15.38 -6.73 0.21
CA GLU A 83 -15.54 -7.78 -0.79
C GLU A 83 -14.33 -7.81 -1.69
N GLU A 84 -13.85 -9.00 -2.02
CA GLU A 84 -12.69 -9.12 -2.89
C GLU A 84 -13.06 -8.70 -4.30
N VAL A 85 -12.24 -7.84 -4.90
CA VAL A 85 -12.46 -7.33 -6.24
C VAL A 85 -11.20 -7.49 -7.05
N ASP A 86 -11.31 -7.25 -8.35
CA ASP A 86 -10.17 -7.32 -9.25
C ASP A 86 -9.20 -6.18 -8.94
N ALA A 87 -7.91 -6.41 -9.16
CA ALA A 87 -6.89 -5.40 -8.89
C ALA A 87 -7.10 -4.13 -9.72
N THR A 88 -7.79 -4.24 -10.85
CA THR A 88 -8.09 -3.06 -11.66
C THR A 88 -9.05 -2.10 -10.97
N HIS A 89 -9.71 -2.55 -9.92
CA HIS A 89 -10.57 -1.66 -9.13
C HIS A 89 -9.76 -0.56 -8.46
N LEU A 90 -8.50 -0.81 -8.20
CA LEU A 90 -7.62 0.17 -7.59
C LEU A 90 -7.06 1.10 -8.66
N SER A 91 -7.29 2.39 -8.52
CA SER A 91 -6.83 3.38 -9.48
C SER A 91 -5.32 3.56 -9.42
N LEU A 92 -4.75 4.13 -10.47
CA LEU A 92 -3.31 4.35 -10.51
C LEU A 92 -2.86 5.36 -9.46
N PHE A 93 -3.72 6.30 -9.11
CA PHE A 93 -3.42 7.25 -8.05
C PHE A 93 -4.71 7.87 -7.55
N GLY A 94 -4.65 8.44 -6.35
CA GLY A 94 -5.75 9.24 -5.81
C GLY A 94 -6.75 8.50 -4.93
N ASP A 95 -6.86 7.19 -5.05
CA ASP A 95 -7.78 6.44 -4.21
C ASP A 95 -7.31 6.48 -2.75
N LYS A 96 -8.25 6.56 -1.83
CA LYS A 96 -7.93 6.41 -0.42
C LYS A 96 -8.00 4.92 -0.10
N VAL A 97 -6.92 4.38 0.44
CA VAL A 97 -6.83 2.94 0.68
C VAL A 97 -6.30 2.67 2.08
N THR A 98 -6.55 1.46 2.54
CA THR A 98 -5.88 0.92 3.71
C THR A 98 -5.08 -0.28 3.24
N MET A 99 -3.77 -0.24 3.50
CA MET A 99 -2.89 -1.36 3.18
C MET A 99 -2.71 -2.21 4.43
N LEU A 100 -2.89 -3.51 4.28
CA LEU A 100 -2.47 -4.44 5.31
C LEU A 100 -1.06 -4.84 4.94
N VAL A 101 -0.10 -4.50 5.81
CA VAL A 101 1.29 -4.78 5.53
C VAL A 101 1.89 -5.60 6.66
N LYS A 102 2.91 -6.37 6.30
CA LYS A 102 3.69 -7.11 7.29
C LYS A 102 4.99 -6.35 7.49
N GLN A 103 5.33 -6.08 8.74
CA GLN A 103 6.57 -5.39 9.06
C GLN A 103 7.73 -6.36 8.93
N GLY A 104 8.73 -5.96 8.16
CA GLY A 104 9.93 -6.75 7.99
C GLY A 104 10.90 -6.52 9.12
N LYS A 105 12.05 -7.17 9.02
CA LYS A 105 13.10 -6.96 10.02
C LYS A 105 13.63 -5.56 9.90
N GLN A 106 13.93 -4.97 11.03
CA GLN A 106 14.51 -3.64 11.06
C GLN A 106 15.96 -3.72 10.60
N LYS A 107 16.30 -2.87 9.65
CA LYS A 107 17.66 -2.72 9.18
C LYS A 107 18.09 -1.31 9.47
N GLU A 108 19.26 -1.16 10.09
CA GLU A 108 19.74 0.13 10.51
C GLU A 108 18.69 0.75 11.44
N ASN A 109 18.01 1.79 11.00
CA ASN A 109 17.05 2.47 11.86
C ASN A 109 15.63 2.39 11.36
N SER A 110 15.37 1.54 10.37
CA SER A 110 14.03 1.48 9.81
C SER A 110 13.68 0.08 9.34
N ALA A 111 12.38 -0.19 9.27
CA ALA A 111 11.86 -1.46 8.81
C ALA A 111 11.06 -1.25 7.54
N TYR A 112 11.26 -2.17 6.58
CA TYR A 112 10.46 -2.17 5.36
C TYR A 112 9.11 -2.83 5.64
N THR A 113 8.15 -2.55 4.78
CA THR A 113 6.84 -3.17 4.87
C THR A 113 6.57 -4.01 3.63
N TYR A 114 5.92 -5.15 3.84
CA TYR A 114 5.57 -6.05 2.76
C TYR A 114 4.07 -6.05 2.59
N LEU A 115 3.62 -5.88 1.36
CA LEU A 115 2.21 -5.69 1.06
C LEU A 115 1.47 -7.04 1.07
N GLU A 116 0.42 -7.12 1.88
CA GLU A 116 -0.40 -8.33 1.96
C GLU A 116 -1.74 -8.14 1.26
N ARG A 117 -2.45 -7.07 1.59
CA ARG A 117 -3.77 -6.80 1.04
C ARG A 117 -4.01 -5.31 0.95
N VAL A 118 -4.94 -4.92 0.09
CA VAL A 118 -5.32 -3.51 -0.08
C VAL A 118 -6.84 -3.42 -0.05
N ARG A 119 -7.37 -2.48 0.70
CA ARG A 119 -8.81 -2.19 0.70
C ARG A 119 -9.00 -0.76 0.22
N VAL A 120 -9.83 -0.60 -0.81
CA VAL A 120 -10.13 0.73 -1.35
C VAL A 120 -11.23 1.34 -0.51
N GLU A 121 -10.92 2.38 0.25
CA GLU A 121 -11.89 3.03 1.11
C GLU A 121 -12.73 4.05 0.34
N GLU A 122 -12.08 4.84 -0.52
CA GLU A 122 -12.76 5.83 -1.35
C GLU A 122 -12.06 5.90 -2.69
N LYS A 123 -12.84 5.92 -3.76
CA LYS A 123 -12.29 6.03 -5.11
C LYS A 123 -11.93 7.49 -5.40
N ALA A 124 -10.89 7.66 -6.21
CA ALA A 124 -10.47 8.99 -6.65
C ALA A 124 -11.56 9.60 -7.49
N GLU A 125 -11.84 10.88 -7.26
CA GLU A 125 -12.86 11.58 -8.02
C GLU A 125 -12.42 11.78 -9.46
N GLY A 126 -13.38 11.59 -10.37
CA GLY A 126 -13.16 11.87 -11.77
C GLY A 126 -12.41 10.83 -12.56
N VAL A 127 -11.77 9.88 -11.89
CA VAL A 127 -10.96 8.90 -12.60
C VAL A 127 -11.82 7.85 -13.27
N GLU A 128 -12.85 7.38 -12.57
CA GLU A 128 -13.71 6.34 -13.13
C GLU A 128 -14.82 6.88 -13.97
N GLU A 129 -15.04 8.18 -13.91
CA GLU A 129 -16.15 8.78 -14.62
C GLU A 129 -15.74 9.33 -15.96
N TYR A 130 -14.50 9.11 -16.35
CA TYR A 130 -14.05 9.59 -17.62
C TYR A 130 -14.76 8.85 -18.76
N ASP A 131 -15.37 9.61 -19.64
CA ASP A 131 -16.13 9.02 -20.73
C ASP A 131 -15.23 8.80 -21.94
N TYR A 132 -14.80 7.56 -22.11
CA TYR A 132 -13.92 7.21 -23.22
C TYR A 132 -14.67 7.15 -24.56
N SER A 133 -15.98 7.25 -24.53
CA SER A 133 -16.74 7.18 -25.77
C SER A 133 -16.47 8.36 -26.71
N GLU A 134 -15.84 9.41 -26.17
CA GLU A 134 -15.51 10.55 -26.99
C GLU A 134 -14.25 10.35 -27.82
N PHE A 135 -13.58 9.26 -27.61
CA PHE A 135 -12.43 8.88 -28.39
C PHE A 135 -12.76 7.77 -29.35
#